data_c2f92ca81e572538d46cbc51622e13a1
#
_entry.id   c2f92ca81e572538d46cbc51622e13a1
#
_cell.length_a   1.000
_cell.length_b   1.000
_cell.length_c   1.000
_cell.angle_alpha   90.00
_cell.angle_beta   90.00
_cell.angle_gamma   90.00
#
_symmetry.space_group_name_H-M   'P 1'
#
loop_
_entity.id
_entity.type
_entity.pdbx_description
1 polymer ?
#
loop_
_entity_poly.entity_id
_entity_poly.type
_entity_poly.pdbx_seq_one_letter_code
_entity_poly.pdbx_strand_id
1 'polypeptide(L)'
;MGINHARERKVFPRRLGIATIYLFLAYWIVTALGILLTIVFALTLHPFSSVAVPMLQVPAYVMSVPFHPLLNLLVWPVFGWLYLRRSTPNSERQIEALRLGLFWFLATALIDLFGWVLVPHPWHMTLDQFYVGYQPWISLIYLVIFISPILAAQSGRVGWRLRVRA
;
A
#
# COMPACT_ATOMS: atom_id res chain seq x y z
N MET A 1 -40.84 5.64 0.87
CA MET A 1 -39.54 5.66 1.62
C MET A 1 -38.61 4.47 1.32
N GLY A 2 -38.96 3.52 0.46
CA GLY A 2 -38.25 2.27 0.21
C GLY A 2 -37.19 2.26 -0.94
N ILE A 3 -37.18 3.27 -1.81
CA ILE A 3 -36.36 3.24 -3.05
C ILE A 3 -34.87 3.54 -2.80
N ASN A 4 -34.53 4.31 -1.77
CA ASN A 4 -33.13 4.66 -1.47
C ASN A 4 -32.31 3.50 -0.90
N HIS A 5 -32.90 2.65 -0.06
CA HIS A 5 -32.18 1.51 0.55
C HIS A 5 -31.77 0.41 -0.43
N ALA A 6 -32.53 0.21 -1.52
CA ALA A 6 -32.18 -0.78 -2.54
C ALA A 6 -31.02 -0.33 -3.43
N ARG A 7 -30.91 0.99 -3.65
CA ARG A 7 -29.83 1.59 -4.45
C ARG A 7 -28.50 1.59 -3.67
N GLU A 8 -28.53 1.88 -2.38
CA GLU A 8 -27.37 1.86 -1.50
C GLU A 8 -26.78 0.44 -1.35
N ARG A 9 -27.62 -0.60 -1.23
CA ARG A 9 -27.17 -2.00 -1.13
C ARG A 9 -26.38 -2.49 -2.36
N LYS A 10 -26.65 -1.97 -3.56
CA LYS A 10 -25.92 -2.35 -4.79
C LYS A 10 -24.62 -1.56 -5.00
N VAL A 11 -24.49 -0.38 -4.41
CA VAL A 11 -23.32 0.50 -4.57
C VAL A 11 -22.15 0.04 -3.69
N PHE A 12 -22.44 -0.44 -2.48
CA PHE A 12 -21.41 -0.86 -1.52
C PHE A 12 -20.53 -2.01 -2.04
N PRO A 13 -21.07 -3.15 -2.53
CA PRO A 13 -20.22 -4.25 -3.00
C PRO A 13 -19.36 -3.88 -4.21
N ARG A 14 -19.87 -3.00 -5.09
CA ARG A 14 -19.11 -2.52 -6.25
C ARG A 14 -17.93 -1.64 -5.83
N ARG A 15 -18.11 -0.76 -4.86
CA ARG A 15 -17.02 0.09 -4.33
C ARG A 15 -15.95 -0.74 -3.64
N LEU A 16 -16.34 -1.73 -2.85
CA LEU A 16 -15.42 -2.65 -2.19
C LEU A 16 -14.60 -3.45 -3.20
N GLY A 17 -15.23 -4.00 -4.26
CA GLY A 17 -14.53 -4.71 -5.32
C GLY A 17 -13.48 -3.85 -6.03
N ILE A 18 -13.81 -2.59 -6.35
CA ILE A 18 -12.85 -1.66 -6.96
C ILE A 18 -11.70 -1.33 -5.97
N ALA A 19 -12.01 -1.10 -4.69
CA ALA A 19 -11.00 -0.85 -3.65
C ALA A 19 -10.03 -2.02 -3.51
N THR A 20 -10.54 -3.26 -3.56
CA THR A 20 -9.75 -4.50 -3.50
C THR A 20 -8.85 -4.66 -4.73
N ILE A 21 -9.35 -4.38 -5.94
CA ILE A 21 -8.54 -4.43 -7.16
C ILE A 21 -7.36 -3.45 -7.08
N TYR A 22 -7.62 -2.20 -6.68
CA TYR A 22 -6.56 -1.21 -6.54
C TYR A 22 -5.56 -1.54 -5.42
N LEU A 23 -6.03 -2.15 -4.33
CA LEU A 23 -5.16 -2.67 -3.27
C LEU A 23 -4.18 -3.69 -3.84
N PHE A 24 -4.68 -4.72 -4.53
CA PHE A 24 -3.81 -5.75 -5.09
C PHE A 24 -2.84 -5.20 -6.12
N LEU A 25 -3.29 -4.31 -7.01
CA LEU A 25 -2.41 -3.68 -8.00
C LEU A 25 -1.30 -2.87 -7.32
N ALA A 26 -1.64 -2.02 -6.34
CA ALA A 26 -0.66 -1.23 -5.61
C ALA A 26 0.31 -2.12 -4.85
N TYR A 27 -0.19 -3.13 -4.13
CA TYR A 27 0.60 -4.08 -3.36
C TYR A 27 1.63 -4.82 -4.24
N TRP A 28 1.19 -5.37 -5.37
CA TRP A 28 2.09 -6.08 -6.28
C TRP A 28 3.12 -5.17 -6.94
N ILE A 29 2.73 -3.95 -7.31
CA ILE A 29 3.67 -2.97 -7.89
C ILE A 29 4.73 -2.60 -6.86
N VAL A 30 4.36 -2.28 -5.62
CA VAL A 30 5.32 -1.92 -4.57
C VAL A 30 6.24 -3.10 -4.25
N THR A 31 5.69 -4.32 -4.15
CA THR A 31 6.48 -5.54 -3.92
C THR A 31 7.49 -5.75 -5.05
N ALA A 32 7.06 -5.65 -6.31
CA ALA A 32 7.95 -5.78 -7.46
C ALA A 32 9.05 -4.71 -7.47
N LEU A 33 8.71 -3.45 -7.16
CA LEU A 33 9.70 -2.37 -7.05
C LEU A 33 10.68 -2.59 -5.89
N GLY A 34 10.22 -3.11 -4.76
CA GLY A 34 11.08 -3.47 -3.63
C GLY A 34 12.07 -4.58 -3.98
N ILE A 35 11.60 -5.63 -4.68
CA ILE A 35 12.46 -6.71 -5.18
C ILE A 35 13.48 -6.14 -6.18
N LEU A 36 13.04 -5.33 -7.15
CA LEU A 36 13.93 -4.71 -8.12
C LEU A 36 15.00 -3.86 -7.45
N LEU A 37 14.63 -3.06 -6.46
CA LEU A 37 15.54 -2.26 -5.69
C LEU A 37 16.59 -3.13 -4.96
N THR A 38 16.15 -4.23 -4.34
CA THR A 38 17.06 -5.19 -3.70
C THR A 38 18.04 -5.81 -4.70
N ILE A 39 17.58 -6.13 -5.91
CA ILE A 39 18.45 -6.64 -6.99
C ILE A 39 19.48 -5.58 -7.39
N VAL A 40 19.08 -4.31 -7.53
CA VAL A 40 20.03 -3.22 -7.86
C VAL A 40 21.09 -3.10 -6.78
N PHE A 41 20.73 -3.15 -5.50
CA PHE A 41 21.72 -3.15 -4.41
C PHE A 41 22.62 -4.40 -4.44
N ALA A 42 22.06 -5.57 -4.74
CA ALA A 42 22.85 -6.80 -4.84
C ALA A 42 23.90 -6.72 -5.96
N LEU A 43 23.54 -6.15 -7.12
CA LEU A 43 24.46 -5.98 -8.25
C LEU A 43 25.56 -4.95 -7.98
N THR A 44 25.27 -3.93 -7.14
CA THR A 44 26.23 -2.86 -6.85
C THR A 44 27.18 -3.20 -5.70
N LEU A 45 26.76 -4.01 -4.73
CA LEU A 45 27.51 -4.26 -3.49
C LEU A 45 28.43 -5.49 -3.54
N HIS A 46 28.28 -6.37 -4.57
CA HIS A 46 28.99 -7.67 -4.61
C HIS A 46 29.05 -8.42 -3.25
N PRO A 47 28.76 -9.69 -3.11
CA PRO A 47 28.24 -10.72 -4.00
C PRO A 47 26.94 -11.35 -3.48
N PHE A 48 26.20 -12.02 -4.36
CA PHE A 48 25.24 -13.04 -3.94
C PHE A 48 25.96 -14.08 -3.10
N SER A 49 25.74 -14.13 -1.80
CA SER A 49 26.21 -15.27 -1.02
C SER A 49 25.38 -16.48 -1.46
N SER A 50 26.07 -17.53 -1.85
CA SER A 50 25.47 -18.82 -2.25
C SER A 50 24.79 -19.57 -1.08
N VAL A 51 24.82 -19.01 0.11
CA VAL A 51 24.25 -19.59 1.33
C VAL A 51 22.86 -19.03 1.54
N ALA A 52 21.87 -19.89 1.73
CA ALA A 52 20.52 -19.51 2.13
C ALA A 52 20.56 -18.89 3.54
N VAL A 53 20.61 -17.56 3.61
CA VAL A 53 20.56 -16.81 4.86
C VAL A 53 19.18 -16.16 5.02
N PRO A 54 18.70 -15.95 6.26
CA PRO A 54 17.47 -15.20 6.52
C PRO A 54 17.47 -13.83 5.83
N MET A 55 16.33 -13.40 5.32
CA MET A 55 16.19 -12.20 4.49
C MET A 55 16.77 -10.94 5.15
N LEU A 56 16.60 -10.78 6.47
CA LEU A 56 17.16 -9.66 7.24
C LEU A 56 18.68 -9.73 7.43
N GLN A 57 19.33 -10.81 7.00
CA GLN A 57 20.78 -10.94 7.01
C GLN A 57 21.41 -10.74 5.61
N VAL A 58 20.56 -10.58 4.56
CA VAL A 58 21.04 -10.27 3.21
C VAL A 58 21.39 -8.78 3.13
N PRO A 59 22.67 -8.39 2.95
CA PRO A 59 23.07 -6.98 2.97
C PRO A 59 22.32 -6.11 1.96
N ALA A 60 22.12 -6.59 0.74
CA ALA A 60 21.38 -5.89 -0.30
C ALA A 60 19.92 -5.60 0.10
N TYR A 61 19.28 -6.56 0.77
CA TYR A 61 17.92 -6.36 1.28
C TYR A 61 17.90 -5.31 2.39
N VAL A 62 18.76 -5.46 3.41
CA VAL A 62 18.84 -4.53 4.54
C VAL A 62 19.08 -3.09 4.07
N MET A 63 19.93 -2.91 3.06
CA MET A 63 20.17 -1.58 2.47
C MET A 63 18.99 -1.05 1.65
N SER A 64 18.17 -1.91 1.05
CA SER A 64 16.98 -1.49 0.29
C SER A 64 15.83 -1.08 1.19
N VAL A 65 15.73 -1.65 2.39
CA VAL A 65 14.62 -1.50 3.35
C VAL A 65 14.24 -0.04 3.64
N PRO A 66 15.17 0.91 3.91
CA PRO A 66 14.82 2.31 4.17
C PRO A 66 14.10 3.01 3.03
N PHE A 67 14.21 2.50 1.82
CA PHE A 67 13.57 3.06 0.62
C PHE A 67 12.16 2.51 0.39
N HIS A 68 11.77 1.41 1.04
CA HIS A 68 10.44 0.83 0.87
C HIS A 68 9.30 1.80 1.25
N PRO A 69 9.35 2.57 2.36
CA PRO A 69 8.34 3.58 2.64
C PRO A 69 8.21 4.64 1.54
N LEU A 70 9.32 5.02 0.89
CA LEU A 70 9.30 5.98 -0.23
C LEU A 70 8.63 5.40 -1.47
N LEU A 71 8.90 4.13 -1.81
CA LEU A 71 8.19 3.43 -2.89
C LEU A 71 6.69 3.38 -2.63
N ASN A 72 6.31 3.09 -1.39
CA ASN A 72 4.91 3.10 -0.96
C ASN A 72 4.29 4.49 -1.12
N LEU A 73 5.01 5.55 -0.71
CA LEU A 73 4.54 6.94 -0.83
C LEU A 73 4.36 7.39 -2.29
N LEU A 74 5.09 6.82 -3.23
CA LEU A 74 4.93 7.10 -4.65
C LEU A 74 3.73 6.37 -5.26
N VAL A 75 3.50 5.12 -4.87
CA VAL A 75 2.51 4.25 -5.53
C VAL A 75 1.12 4.40 -4.93
N TRP A 76 0.95 4.24 -3.63
CA TRP A 76 -0.37 4.20 -3.00
C TRP A 76 -1.23 5.45 -3.19
N PRO A 77 -0.69 6.70 -3.16
CA PRO A 77 -1.52 7.89 -3.42
C PRO A 77 -2.10 7.93 -4.83
N VAL A 78 -1.39 7.38 -5.82
CA VAL A 78 -1.88 7.30 -7.21
C VAL A 78 -3.12 6.41 -7.28
N PHE A 79 -3.09 5.23 -6.66
CA PHE A 79 -4.24 4.33 -6.61
C PHE A 79 -5.38 4.88 -5.76
N GLY A 80 -5.08 5.58 -4.66
CA GLY A 80 -6.06 6.32 -3.87
C GLY A 80 -6.78 7.40 -4.69
N TRP A 81 -6.03 8.16 -5.49
CA TRP A 81 -6.59 9.17 -6.38
C TRP A 81 -7.46 8.54 -7.49
N LEU A 82 -7.01 7.45 -8.11
CA LEU A 82 -7.77 6.74 -9.14
C LEU A 82 -9.09 6.20 -8.58
N TYR A 83 -9.07 5.62 -7.38
CA TYR A 83 -10.27 5.15 -6.71
C TYR A 83 -11.25 6.28 -6.42
N LEU A 84 -10.79 7.33 -5.73
CA LEU A 84 -11.62 8.45 -5.31
C LEU A 84 -12.21 9.21 -6.51
N ARG A 85 -11.46 9.34 -7.61
CA ARG A 85 -11.94 9.97 -8.84
C ARG A 85 -13.10 9.21 -9.48
N ARG A 86 -13.08 7.87 -9.42
CA ARG A 86 -14.06 7.01 -10.09
C ARG A 86 -15.28 6.68 -9.23
N SER A 87 -15.10 6.63 -7.92
CA SER A 87 -16.07 5.99 -7.02
C SER A 87 -16.79 6.96 -6.09
N THR A 88 -16.35 8.22 -5.95
CA THR A 88 -16.78 9.07 -4.84
C THR A 88 -17.14 10.49 -5.27
N PRO A 89 -18.35 10.99 -4.90
CA PRO A 89 -18.70 12.40 -5.03
C PRO A 89 -17.76 13.29 -4.19
N ASN A 90 -17.56 14.53 -4.63
CA ASN A 90 -16.63 15.47 -3.95
C ASN A 90 -17.03 15.76 -2.48
N SER A 91 -18.33 15.74 -2.16
CA SER A 91 -18.86 15.96 -0.81
C SER A 91 -18.46 14.88 0.21
N GLU A 92 -18.31 13.64 -0.23
CA GLU A 92 -18.00 12.49 0.64
C GLU A 92 -16.53 12.07 0.61
N ARG A 93 -15.72 12.74 -0.20
CA ARG A 93 -14.39 12.29 -0.59
C ARG A 93 -13.44 12.08 0.59
N GLN A 94 -13.53 12.89 1.64
CA GLN A 94 -12.65 12.75 2.81
C GLN A 94 -13.01 11.55 3.69
N ILE A 95 -14.30 11.36 3.94
CA ILE A 95 -14.78 10.22 4.74
C ILE A 95 -14.48 8.92 4.00
N GLU A 96 -14.67 8.90 2.69
CA GLU A 96 -14.35 7.74 1.86
C GLU A 96 -12.84 7.47 1.81
N ALA A 97 -12.01 8.51 1.76
CA ALA A 97 -10.55 8.37 1.81
C ALA A 97 -10.08 7.75 3.14
N LEU A 98 -10.68 8.16 4.26
CA LEU A 98 -10.38 7.58 5.57
C LEU A 98 -10.78 6.10 5.63
N ARG A 99 -12.00 5.76 5.15
CA ARG A 99 -12.47 4.36 5.08
C ARG A 99 -11.58 3.51 4.19
N LEU A 100 -11.18 4.04 3.05
CA LEU A 100 -10.28 3.37 2.12
C LEU A 100 -8.90 3.13 2.73
N GLY A 101 -8.34 4.14 3.39
CA GLY A 101 -7.05 4.02 4.08
C GLY A 101 -7.07 2.96 5.18
N LEU A 102 -8.13 2.95 6.01
CA LEU A 102 -8.31 1.93 7.04
C LEU A 102 -8.46 0.53 6.43
N PHE A 103 -9.27 0.40 5.38
CA PHE A 103 -9.45 -0.87 4.67
C PHE A 103 -8.12 -1.37 4.08
N TRP A 104 -7.38 -0.52 3.39
CA TRP A 104 -6.10 -0.90 2.80
C TRP A 104 -5.05 -1.25 3.84
N PHE A 105 -4.96 -0.48 4.93
CA PHE A 105 -4.06 -0.78 6.04
C PHE A 105 -4.34 -2.18 6.63
N LEU A 106 -5.61 -2.46 7.00
CA LEU A 106 -5.98 -3.74 7.60
C LEU A 106 -5.79 -4.91 6.63
N ALA A 107 -6.20 -4.73 5.37
CA ALA A 107 -6.07 -5.77 4.36
C ALA A 107 -4.60 -6.06 4.04
N THR A 108 -3.74 -5.04 3.94
CA THR A 108 -2.29 -5.23 3.71
C THR A 108 -1.65 -5.92 4.91
N ALA A 109 -1.97 -5.50 6.15
CA ALA A 109 -1.45 -6.16 7.35
C ALA A 109 -1.83 -7.65 7.41
N LEU A 110 -3.05 -8.01 6.97
CA LEU A 110 -3.46 -9.41 6.85
C LEU A 110 -2.72 -10.14 5.73
N ILE A 111 -2.57 -9.53 4.54
CA ILE A 111 -1.82 -10.12 3.44
C ILE A 111 -0.36 -10.37 3.86
N ASP A 112 0.25 -9.42 4.55
CA ASP A 112 1.63 -9.56 5.04
C ASP A 112 1.75 -10.65 6.10
N LEU A 113 0.81 -10.69 7.06
CA LEU A 113 0.78 -11.73 8.09
C LEU A 113 0.67 -13.13 7.46
N PHE A 114 -0.25 -13.32 6.53
CA PHE A 114 -0.41 -14.61 5.87
C PHE A 114 0.72 -14.89 4.87
N GLY A 115 1.05 -13.94 4.02
CA GLY A 115 2.00 -14.12 2.93
C GLY A 115 3.45 -14.24 3.41
N TRP A 116 3.89 -13.42 4.35
CA TRP A 116 5.30 -13.37 4.75
C TRP A 116 5.60 -14.10 6.07
N VAL A 117 4.59 -14.32 6.92
CA VAL A 117 4.82 -14.85 8.28
C VAL A 117 4.24 -16.24 8.47
N LEU A 118 3.00 -16.50 8.06
CA LEU A 118 2.32 -17.76 8.36
C LEU A 118 2.52 -18.83 7.30
N VAL A 119 2.62 -18.46 6.02
CA VAL A 119 2.79 -19.42 4.92
C VAL A 119 4.28 -19.72 4.74
N PRO A 120 4.72 -20.98 4.92
CA PRO A 120 6.12 -21.35 4.71
C PRO A 120 6.54 -21.17 3.25
N HIS A 121 7.58 -20.39 3.00
CA HIS A 121 8.22 -20.21 1.69
C HIS A 121 9.68 -19.77 1.91
N PRO A 122 10.55 -19.79 0.88
CA PRO A 122 11.99 -19.50 1.05
C PRO A 122 12.31 -18.14 1.68
N TRP A 123 11.41 -17.18 1.60
CA TRP A 123 11.59 -15.82 2.14
C TRP A 123 10.67 -15.51 3.33
N HIS A 124 10.04 -16.53 3.92
CA HIS A 124 9.19 -16.30 5.10
C HIS A 124 10.02 -15.77 6.27
N MET A 125 9.38 -14.95 7.09
CA MET A 125 9.96 -14.37 8.30
C MET A 125 9.14 -14.78 9.53
N THR A 126 9.78 -14.90 10.68
CA THR A 126 9.06 -15.05 11.94
C THR A 126 8.30 -13.76 12.28
N LEU A 127 7.30 -13.84 13.16
CA LEU A 127 6.59 -12.65 13.67
C LEU A 127 7.57 -11.60 14.23
N ASP A 128 8.56 -12.05 15.00
CA ASP A 128 9.58 -11.18 15.57
C ASP A 128 10.42 -10.50 14.48
N GLN A 129 10.89 -11.25 13.49
CA GLN A 129 11.64 -10.69 12.38
C GLN A 129 10.83 -9.65 11.60
N PHE A 130 9.55 -9.92 11.33
CA PHE A 130 8.71 -9.05 10.50
C PHE A 130 8.22 -7.81 11.25
N TYR A 131 7.72 -7.98 12.48
CA TYR A 131 7.09 -6.88 13.23
C TYR A 131 8.03 -6.17 14.21
N VAL A 132 9.13 -6.78 14.61
CA VAL A 132 10.13 -6.18 15.51
C VAL A 132 11.43 -5.88 14.77
N GLY A 133 12.02 -6.88 14.11
CA GLY A 133 13.30 -6.73 13.38
C GLY A 133 13.21 -5.78 12.17
N TYR A 134 12.02 -5.62 11.59
CA TYR A 134 11.79 -4.72 10.43
C TYR A 134 11.38 -3.30 10.85
N GLN A 135 11.37 -2.98 12.16
CA GLN A 135 11.12 -1.60 12.62
C GLN A 135 12.31 -0.67 12.31
N PRO A 136 12.05 0.63 12.08
CA PRO A 136 10.72 1.32 12.07
C PRO A 136 10.00 1.21 10.72
N TRP A 137 10.57 0.51 9.76
CA TRP A 137 10.17 0.57 8.34
C TRP A 137 8.76 0.02 8.11
N ILE A 138 8.41 -1.10 8.74
CA ILE A 138 7.07 -1.67 8.59
C ILE A 138 5.98 -0.74 9.11
N SER A 139 6.22 -0.07 10.23
CA SER A 139 5.29 0.93 10.78
C SER A 139 5.13 2.13 9.85
N LEU A 140 6.23 2.60 9.23
CA LEU A 140 6.21 3.68 8.25
C LEU A 140 5.47 3.27 6.97
N ILE A 141 5.67 2.04 6.48
CA ILE A 141 4.94 1.51 5.33
C ILE A 141 3.44 1.52 5.59
N TYR A 142 3.00 0.96 6.72
CA TYR A 142 1.59 0.92 7.08
C TYR A 142 0.98 2.31 7.28
N LEU A 143 1.72 3.23 7.89
CA LEU A 143 1.31 4.63 8.00
C LEU A 143 1.11 5.25 6.62
N VAL A 144 2.05 5.06 5.70
CA VAL A 144 1.95 5.57 4.32
C VAL A 144 0.74 4.99 3.60
N ILE A 145 0.49 3.69 3.71
CA ILE A 145 -0.69 3.04 3.11
C ILE A 145 -1.98 3.68 3.64
N PHE A 146 -2.07 3.87 4.96
CA PHE A 146 -3.24 4.47 5.60
C PHE A 146 -3.48 5.91 5.16
N ILE A 147 -2.45 6.77 5.13
CA ILE A 147 -2.60 8.19 4.82
C ILE A 147 -2.71 8.49 3.32
N SER A 148 -2.28 7.58 2.45
CA SER A 148 -2.23 7.77 1.00
C SER A 148 -3.55 8.21 0.36
N PRO A 149 -4.71 7.59 0.66
CA PRO A 149 -5.99 8.06 0.13
C PRO A 149 -6.38 9.44 0.66
N ILE A 150 -5.96 9.79 1.88
CA ILE A 150 -6.23 11.11 2.49
C ILE A 150 -5.44 12.19 1.74
N LEU A 151 -4.17 11.94 1.43
CA LEU A 151 -3.34 12.82 0.60
C LEU A 151 -3.93 12.99 -0.80
N ALA A 152 -4.38 11.89 -1.40
CA ALA A 152 -5.05 11.91 -2.70
C ALA A 152 -6.38 12.70 -2.69
N ALA A 153 -7.13 12.67 -1.59
CA ALA A 153 -8.35 13.46 -1.45
C ALA A 153 -8.07 14.97 -1.39
N GLN A 154 -6.96 15.37 -0.79
CA GLN A 154 -6.56 16.78 -0.66
C GLN A 154 -6.06 17.36 -2.00
N SER A 155 -5.25 16.60 -2.76
CA SER A 155 -4.71 17.05 -4.05
C SER A 155 -5.79 17.39 -5.08
N GLY A 156 -6.91 16.68 -5.06
CA GLY A 156 -8.07 16.98 -5.92
C GLY A 156 -8.76 18.32 -5.64
N ARG A 157 -8.61 18.89 -4.43
CA ARG A 157 -9.18 20.20 -4.07
C ARG A 157 -8.35 21.38 -4.60
N VAL A 158 -7.05 21.21 -4.71
CA VAL A 158 -6.13 22.24 -5.21
C VAL A 158 -6.37 22.49 -6.70
N GLY A 159 -6.49 21.45 -7.49
CA GLY A 159 -6.75 21.55 -8.94
C GLY A 159 -8.09 22.17 -9.30
N TRP A 160 -9.13 22.03 -8.44
CA TRP A 160 -10.43 22.66 -8.66
C TRP A 160 -10.40 24.17 -8.35
N ARG A 161 -9.71 24.58 -7.28
CA ARG A 161 -9.58 26.01 -6.91
C ARG A 161 -8.84 26.84 -7.97
N LEU A 162 -7.87 26.23 -8.64
CA LEU A 162 -7.13 26.91 -9.71
C LEU A 162 -7.98 27.09 -10.97
N ARG A 163 -8.89 26.16 -11.29
CA ARG A 163 -9.81 26.28 -12.44
C ARG A 163 -10.95 27.29 -12.26
N VAL A 164 -11.33 27.58 -11.02
CA VAL A 164 -12.40 28.53 -10.72
C VAL A 164 -11.87 29.99 -10.71
N ARG A 165 -10.55 30.17 -10.66
CA ARG A 165 -9.89 31.49 -10.67
C ARG A 165 -9.32 31.89 -12.05
N ALA A 166 -9.36 31.01 -13.02
CA ALA A 166 -8.99 31.27 -14.41
C ALA A 166 -10.24 31.46 -15.29
#